data_f6f60fb2daaed44e0278befd29f77c78
#
_entry.id   f6f60fb2daaed44e0278befd29f77c78
#
_cell.length_a   1.000
_cell.length_b   1.000
_cell.length_c   1.000
_cell.angle_alpha   90.00
_cell.angle_beta   90.00
_cell.angle_gamma   90.00
#
_symmetry.space_group_name_H-M   'P 1'
#
loop_
_entity.id
_entity.type
_entity.pdbx_description
1 polymer ?
#
loop_
_entity_poly.entity_id
_entity_poly.type
_entity_poly.pdbx_seq_one_letter_code
_entity_poly.pdbx_strand_id
1 'polypeptide(L)'
;HDDVRAFTPPPDNVTELAMSPLAKTTLETLLYRGSTAAQLETVLDQIDVDTCDADGENAFFVADLAMVYRQYMRWVRELPQIIPFYAVKCNPEPLVLHLLAALGLGFDCASNGEIQSIIDMGVSPSRIIYANPCKASSFVRRAASQNISLTTFDNIDELYKIKRFHPKCKLVVRILTDDSKSVCQLGIKFGAPLADVPRLLAKARELELDVVGVSFHVGSGCFDPEAYRDALCRSRKAFDMGREHGYTFDFLDIGGGFEHDNFEAIAKVVRSALLDYFPDHEFAPGGSLVPSGLRIIAEPGRFFVYHAFSLATNIIARRVSEPSQDDEDSTRPKAMYYQNDGTYGAFNCILFDHQNVQPKVLSMQRQYVYQAHQHAPGVQQDLWPCSVWGPTCDSMDCILPLTHLPRTLDVGDWLVYENMGAYTLCAV
;
A
#
# COMPACT_ATOMS: atom_id res chain seq x y z
N HIS A 1 0.69 35.08 -4.82
CA HIS A 1 2.09 34.89 -5.19
C HIS A 1 2.42 33.43 -5.06
N ASP A 2 2.58 32.86 -6.17
CA ASP A 2 2.88 31.56 -6.65
C ASP A 2 3.99 30.87 -5.84
N ASP A 3 3.63 29.90 -5.02
CA ASP A 3 4.56 28.87 -4.59
C ASP A 3 4.31 27.61 -5.46
N VAL A 4 4.49 27.77 -6.76
CA VAL A 4 4.86 26.67 -7.63
C VAL A 4 6.29 26.34 -7.23
N ARG A 5 6.47 25.47 -6.22
CA ARG A 5 7.77 24.87 -5.96
C ARG A 5 8.14 24.06 -7.18
N ALA A 6 8.85 24.71 -8.09
CA ALA A 6 9.53 24.06 -9.19
C ALA A 6 10.31 22.88 -8.59
N PHE A 7 10.05 21.68 -9.08
CA PHE A 7 10.84 20.51 -8.78
C PHE A 7 12.30 20.84 -9.09
N THR A 8 13.11 20.96 -8.06
CA THR A 8 14.56 20.96 -8.21
C THR A 8 14.97 19.50 -8.28
N PRO A 9 15.52 19.01 -9.40
CA PRO A 9 16.02 17.65 -9.46
C PRO A 9 17.08 17.47 -8.36
N PRO A 10 17.16 16.28 -7.76
CA PRO A 10 18.22 15.98 -6.78
C PRO A 10 19.59 16.25 -7.41
N PRO A 11 20.59 16.61 -6.61
CA PRO A 11 21.95 16.88 -7.11
C PRO A 11 22.45 15.67 -7.91
N ASP A 12 23.11 15.94 -9.02
CA ASP A 12 23.52 15.01 -10.09
C ASP A 12 24.20 13.70 -9.63
N ASN A 13 24.67 13.62 -8.42
CA ASN A 13 25.39 12.46 -7.86
C ASN A 13 24.48 11.31 -7.38
N VAL A 14 23.16 11.50 -7.33
CA VAL A 14 22.19 10.45 -6.93
C VAL A 14 21.49 9.86 -8.15
N THR A 15 21.52 10.55 -9.27
CA THR A 15 20.84 10.17 -10.54
C THR A 15 21.61 9.12 -11.34
N GLU A 16 22.89 8.86 -11.05
CA GLU A 16 23.68 7.84 -11.76
C GLU A 16 23.51 6.42 -11.22
N LEU A 17 22.84 6.23 -10.08
CA LEU A 17 22.56 4.91 -9.54
C LEU A 17 21.32 4.32 -10.21
N ALA A 18 21.54 3.69 -11.38
CA ALA A 18 20.76 2.55 -11.90
C ALA A 18 19.37 2.80 -12.51
N MET A 19 19.03 3.99 -12.99
CA MET A 19 17.84 4.12 -13.83
C MET A 19 18.15 3.73 -15.29
N SER A 20 17.37 2.79 -15.84
CA SER A 20 17.45 2.55 -17.28
C SER A 20 17.04 3.81 -18.08
N PRO A 21 17.55 4.00 -19.32
CA PRO A 21 17.16 5.14 -20.17
C PRO A 21 15.62 5.25 -20.36
N LEU A 22 14.93 4.10 -20.41
CA LEU A 22 13.48 4.02 -20.51
C LEU A 22 12.79 4.54 -19.23
N ALA A 23 13.34 4.22 -18.07
CA ALA A 23 12.85 4.71 -16.79
C ALA A 23 12.97 6.22 -16.66
N LYS A 24 14.09 6.78 -17.11
CA LYS A 24 14.34 8.21 -17.08
C LYS A 24 13.38 8.96 -18.01
N THR A 25 13.16 8.48 -19.23
CA THR A 25 12.21 9.07 -20.19
C THR A 25 10.76 8.95 -19.68
N THR A 26 10.39 7.82 -19.08
CA THR A 26 9.07 7.62 -18.49
C THR A 26 8.85 8.57 -17.31
N LEU A 27 9.83 8.74 -16.45
CA LEU A 27 9.78 9.65 -15.31
C LEU A 27 9.63 11.11 -15.77
N GLU A 28 10.43 11.54 -16.73
CA GLU A 28 10.35 12.89 -17.31
C GLU A 28 8.96 13.15 -17.92
N THR A 29 8.37 12.18 -18.59
CA THR A 29 7.02 12.28 -19.16
C THR A 29 5.94 12.37 -18.09
N LEU A 30 6.07 11.62 -16.98
CA LEU A 30 5.10 11.57 -15.90
C LEU A 30 5.14 12.80 -14.98
N LEU A 31 6.30 13.44 -14.82
CA LEU A 31 6.48 14.59 -13.93
C LEU A 31 5.92 15.91 -14.51
N TYR A 32 5.51 15.94 -15.78
CA TYR A 32 5.15 17.18 -16.48
C TYR A 32 3.65 17.48 -16.57
N ARG A 33 2.75 16.71 -15.94
CA ARG A 33 1.30 16.83 -16.18
C ARG A 33 0.51 17.74 -15.22
N GLY A 34 1.15 18.64 -14.50
CA GLY A 34 0.46 19.59 -13.62
C GLY A 34 0.10 19.02 -12.24
N SER A 35 -0.62 19.81 -11.43
CA SER A 35 -1.06 19.37 -10.09
C SER A 35 -2.26 18.42 -10.15
N THR A 36 -2.46 17.62 -9.11
CA THR A 36 -3.65 16.77 -8.94
C THR A 36 -4.94 17.57 -9.10
N ALA A 37 -4.99 18.79 -8.54
CA ALA A 37 -6.13 19.69 -8.66
C ALA A 37 -6.43 20.07 -10.12
N ALA A 38 -5.41 20.43 -10.90
CA ALA A 38 -5.58 20.76 -12.32
C ALA A 38 -6.02 19.55 -13.16
N GLN A 39 -5.58 18.34 -12.81
CA GLN A 39 -6.03 17.12 -13.49
C GLN A 39 -7.48 16.78 -13.13
N LEU A 40 -7.88 16.94 -11.88
CA LEU A 40 -9.27 16.77 -11.44
C LEU A 40 -10.20 17.73 -12.21
N GLU A 41 -9.81 19.02 -12.32
CA GLU A 41 -10.55 20.02 -13.11
C GLU A 41 -10.63 19.64 -14.58
N THR A 42 -9.50 19.24 -15.19
CA THR A 42 -9.42 18.85 -16.60
C THR A 42 -10.33 17.67 -16.94
N VAL A 43 -10.40 16.66 -16.06
CA VAL A 43 -11.30 15.50 -16.28
C VAL A 43 -12.75 15.92 -16.08
N LEU A 44 -13.02 16.71 -15.04
CA LEU A 44 -14.37 17.17 -14.73
C LEU A 44 -14.97 18.01 -15.84
N ASP A 45 -14.19 18.89 -16.47
CA ASP A 45 -14.61 19.74 -17.61
C ASP A 45 -15.02 18.93 -18.85
N GLN A 46 -14.63 17.66 -18.94
CA GLN A 46 -15.00 16.76 -20.03
C GLN A 46 -16.31 16.00 -19.76
N ILE A 47 -16.86 16.09 -18.55
CA ILE A 47 -18.05 15.36 -18.13
C ILE A 47 -19.23 16.30 -18.06
N ASP A 48 -20.20 16.09 -18.94
CA ASP A 48 -21.52 16.72 -18.85
C ASP A 48 -22.55 15.67 -18.42
N VAL A 49 -22.92 15.70 -17.16
CA VAL A 49 -23.86 14.74 -16.55
C VAL A 49 -25.26 14.74 -17.17
N ASP A 50 -25.64 15.78 -17.91
CA ASP A 50 -26.95 15.86 -18.58
C ASP A 50 -26.94 15.20 -19.96
N THR A 51 -25.79 15.02 -20.58
CA THR A 51 -25.66 14.58 -21.97
C THR A 51 -24.70 13.45 -22.21
N CYS A 52 -23.91 13.04 -21.20
CA CYS A 52 -22.97 11.94 -21.34
C CYS A 52 -23.68 10.60 -21.55
N ASP A 53 -22.99 9.68 -22.23
CA ASP A 53 -23.46 8.29 -22.34
C ASP A 53 -23.47 7.60 -20.97
N ALA A 54 -24.12 6.46 -20.87
CA ALA A 54 -24.05 5.59 -19.69
C ALA A 54 -22.58 5.34 -19.36
N ASP A 55 -22.22 5.38 -18.07
CA ASP A 55 -20.85 5.31 -17.56
C ASP A 55 -19.95 6.55 -17.82
N GLY A 56 -20.41 7.55 -18.51
CA GLY A 56 -19.67 8.78 -18.77
C GLY A 56 -19.42 9.65 -17.54
N GLU A 57 -20.21 9.46 -16.50
CA GLU A 57 -20.12 10.15 -15.20
C GLU A 57 -19.59 9.26 -14.07
N ASN A 58 -18.97 8.12 -14.40
CA ASN A 58 -18.41 7.22 -13.39
C ASN A 58 -17.37 7.90 -12.50
N ALA A 59 -17.26 7.41 -11.27
CA ALA A 59 -16.19 7.79 -10.36
C ALA A 59 -14.83 7.52 -11.01
N PHE A 60 -13.86 8.40 -10.75
CA PHE A 60 -12.53 8.27 -11.34
C PHE A 60 -11.43 8.64 -10.34
N PHE A 61 -10.26 8.04 -10.56
CA PHE A 61 -9.05 8.35 -9.81
C PHE A 61 -8.14 9.29 -10.57
N VAL A 62 -7.47 10.17 -9.84
CA VAL A 62 -6.30 10.92 -10.31
C VAL A 62 -5.09 10.48 -9.48
N ALA A 63 -4.03 10.03 -10.16
CA ALA A 63 -2.80 9.55 -9.54
C ALA A 63 -1.66 10.55 -9.72
N ASP A 64 -1.02 10.96 -8.61
CA ASP A 64 0.24 11.70 -8.58
C ASP A 64 1.43 10.76 -8.49
N LEU A 65 1.96 10.32 -9.63
CA LEU A 65 3.12 9.44 -9.67
C LEU A 65 4.41 10.12 -9.17
N ALA A 66 4.47 11.45 -9.19
CA ALA A 66 5.58 12.17 -8.58
C ALA A 66 5.60 12.00 -7.05
N MET A 67 4.43 11.83 -6.40
CA MET A 67 4.35 11.47 -4.99
C MET A 67 4.98 10.10 -4.73
N VAL A 68 4.68 9.09 -5.57
CA VAL A 68 5.28 7.75 -5.47
C VAL A 68 6.81 7.83 -5.59
N TYR A 69 7.31 8.63 -6.54
CA TYR A 69 8.75 8.87 -6.69
C TYR A 69 9.35 9.56 -5.47
N ARG A 70 8.71 10.59 -4.92
CA ARG A 70 9.17 11.26 -3.69
C ARG A 70 9.27 10.29 -2.51
N GLN A 71 8.34 9.37 -2.39
CA GLN A 71 8.38 8.33 -1.36
C GLN A 71 9.56 7.37 -1.57
N TYR A 72 9.85 7.00 -2.83
CA TYR A 72 11.06 6.22 -3.13
C TYR A 72 12.34 6.94 -2.71
N MET A 73 12.47 8.23 -3.01
CA MET A 73 13.63 9.02 -2.59
C MET A 73 13.73 9.14 -1.06
N ARG A 74 12.60 9.25 -0.36
CA ARG A 74 12.55 9.19 1.10
C ARG A 74 13.08 7.86 1.64
N TRP A 75 12.62 6.74 1.03
CA TRP A 75 13.08 5.40 1.39
C TRP A 75 14.59 5.25 1.23
N VAL A 76 15.12 5.59 0.08
CA VAL A 76 16.56 5.46 -0.22
C VAL A 76 17.41 6.31 0.73
N ARG A 77 16.92 7.48 1.13
CA ARG A 77 17.61 8.35 2.08
C ARG A 77 17.67 7.76 3.49
N GLU A 78 16.54 7.22 3.97
CA GLU A 78 16.40 6.78 5.36
C GLU A 78 16.82 5.32 5.59
N LEU A 79 16.62 4.45 4.61
CA LEU A 79 16.86 3.01 4.68
C LEU A 79 17.64 2.51 3.45
N PRO A 80 18.82 3.08 3.13
CA PRO A 80 19.56 2.73 1.90
C PRO A 80 20.02 1.26 1.85
N GLN A 81 20.13 0.60 3.00
CA GLN A 81 20.55 -0.80 3.10
C GLN A 81 19.39 -1.80 2.98
N ILE A 82 18.13 -1.33 2.92
CA ILE A 82 16.94 -2.17 2.87
C ILE A 82 16.27 -2.01 1.51
N ILE A 83 16.21 -3.09 0.75
CA ILE A 83 15.60 -3.09 -0.58
C ILE A 83 14.07 -3.16 -0.42
N PRO A 84 13.31 -2.17 -0.90
CA PRO A 84 11.86 -2.25 -0.85
C PRO A 84 11.34 -3.23 -1.91
N PHE A 85 10.50 -4.17 -1.49
CA PHE A 85 9.69 -5.05 -2.31
C PHE A 85 8.25 -4.56 -2.20
N TYR A 86 7.76 -3.88 -3.21
CA TYR A 86 6.44 -3.29 -3.17
C TYR A 86 5.34 -4.34 -3.03
N ALA A 87 4.46 -4.16 -2.05
CA ALA A 87 3.32 -5.05 -1.84
C ALA A 87 2.22 -4.78 -2.88
N VAL A 88 2.19 -5.59 -3.93
CA VAL A 88 1.29 -5.40 -5.11
C VAL A 88 -0.18 -5.35 -4.70
N LYS A 89 -0.57 -6.16 -3.73
CA LYS A 89 -1.93 -6.18 -3.16
C LYS A 89 -2.45 -4.85 -2.65
N CYS A 90 -1.55 -3.92 -2.31
CA CYS A 90 -1.93 -2.60 -1.80
C CYS A 90 -2.56 -1.73 -2.89
N ASN A 91 -1.96 -1.71 -4.08
CA ASN A 91 -2.47 -1.02 -5.25
C ASN A 91 -1.81 -1.60 -6.52
N PRO A 92 -2.54 -2.34 -7.35
CA PRO A 92 -2.02 -2.99 -8.55
C PRO A 92 -2.05 -2.08 -9.80
N GLU A 93 -2.20 -0.76 -9.64
CA GLU A 93 -2.25 0.17 -10.78
C GLU A 93 -1.00 0.02 -11.67
N PRO A 94 -1.15 -0.31 -12.96
CA PRO A 94 -0.04 -0.60 -13.85
C PRO A 94 1.02 0.50 -13.93
N LEU A 95 0.63 1.77 -13.92
CA LEU A 95 1.58 2.90 -13.98
C LEU A 95 2.44 2.98 -12.72
N VAL A 96 1.88 2.68 -11.55
CA VAL A 96 2.64 2.58 -10.29
C VAL A 96 3.63 1.43 -10.37
N LEU A 97 3.17 0.24 -10.81
CA LEU A 97 4.02 -0.94 -10.91
C LEU A 97 5.17 -0.71 -11.90
N HIS A 98 4.90 -0.11 -13.07
CA HIS A 98 5.93 0.24 -14.05
C HIS A 98 6.95 1.23 -13.50
N LEU A 99 6.50 2.28 -12.81
CA LEU A 99 7.40 3.25 -12.17
C LEU A 99 8.30 2.58 -11.14
N LEU A 100 7.74 1.80 -10.22
CA LEU A 100 8.49 1.11 -9.17
C LEU A 100 9.45 0.04 -9.76
N ALA A 101 9.02 -0.67 -10.81
CA ALA A 101 9.88 -1.59 -11.54
C ALA A 101 11.09 -0.89 -12.17
N ALA A 102 10.86 0.27 -12.79
CA ALA A 102 11.88 1.11 -13.40
C ALA A 102 12.88 1.69 -12.37
N LEU A 103 12.39 2.00 -11.16
CA LEU A 103 13.22 2.44 -10.03
C LEU A 103 14.03 1.29 -9.38
N GLY A 104 13.84 0.05 -9.83
CA GLY A 104 14.63 -1.09 -9.36
C GLY A 104 14.06 -1.84 -8.15
N LEU A 105 12.82 -1.55 -7.72
CA LEU A 105 12.19 -2.26 -6.60
C LEU A 105 11.99 -3.74 -6.91
N GLY A 106 11.97 -4.55 -5.83
CA GLY A 106 11.36 -5.88 -5.87
C GLY A 106 9.83 -5.79 -5.67
N PHE A 107 9.17 -6.96 -5.71
CA PHE A 107 7.73 -7.06 -5.55
C PHE A 107 7.36 -8.17 -4.57
N ASP A 108 6.60 -7.82 -3.53
CA ASP A 108 5.88 -8.75 -2.67
C ASP A 108 4.57 -9.12 -3.36
N CYS A 109 4.48 -10.37 -3.79
CA CYS A 109 3.29 -10.95 -4.41
C CYS A 109 2.69 -12.00 -3.48
N ALA A 110 1.39 -11.88 -3.22
CA ALA A 110 0.64 -12.79 -2.36
C ALA A 110 -0.26 -13.77 -3.14
N SER A 111 -0.38 -13.58 -4.46
CA SER A 111 -1.21 -14.40 -5.34
C SER A 111 -0.55 -14.69 -6.68
N ASN A 112 -1.09 -15.69 -7.37
CA ASN A 112 -0.63 -16.04 -8.72
C ASN A 112 -0.91 -14.92 -9.75
N GLY A 113 -2.02 -14.19 -9.58
CA GLY A 113 -2.36 -13.06 -10.45
C GLY A 113 -1.36 -11.92 -10.31
N GLU A 114 -0.98 -11.58 -9.07
CA GLU A 114 0.05 -10.57 -8.83
C GLU A 114 1.40 -10.96 -9.43
N ILE A 115 1.86 -12.20 -9.23
CA ILE A 115 3.09 -12.71 -9.86
C ILE A 115 3.02 -12.58 -11.38
N GLN A 116 1.88 -12.98 -11.99
CA GLN A 116 1.73 -12.92 -13.44
C GLN A 116 1.80 -11.48 -13.95
N SER A 117 1.13 -10.54 -13.30
CA SER A 117 1.15 -9.12 -13.67
C SER A 117 2.58 -8.55 -13.67
N ILE A 118 3.39 -8.91 -12.66
CA ILE A 118 4.78 -8.44 -12.56
C ILE A 118 5.67 -9.08 -13.63
N ILE A 119 5.48 -10.38 -13.92
CA ILE A 119 6.24 -11.07 -14.98
C ILE A 119 5.88 -10.52 -16.36
N ASP A 120 4.61 -10.26 -16.65
CA ASP A 120 4.14 -9.72 -17.92
C ASP A 120 4.73 -8.34 -18.23
N MET A 121 5.10 -7.59 -17.20
CA MET A 121 5.85 -6.34 -17.33
C MET A 121 7.34 -6.52 -17.64
N GLY A 122 7.84 -7.76 -17.72
CA GLY A 122 9.25 -8.06 -17.99
C GLY A 122 10.16 -7.99 -16.77
N VAL A 123 9.62 -7.93 -15.57
CA VAL A 123 10.42 -7.95 -14.32
C VAL A 123 10.99 -9.33 -14.09
N SER A 124 12.29 -9.41 -13.77
CA SER A 124 12.96 -10.68 -13.46
C SER A 124 12.31 -11.37 -12.25
N PRO A 125 12.05 -12.70 -12.34
CA PRO A 125 11.58 -13.49 -11.19
C PRO A 125 12.45 -13.36 -9.92
N SER A 126 13.73 -13.04 -10.07
CA SER A 126 14.65 -12.79 -8.94
C SER A 126 14.31 -11.55 -8.09
N ARG A 127 13.45 -10.68 -8.60
CA ARG A 127 12.93 -9.49 -7.93
C ARG A 127 11.54 -9.72 -7.31
N ILE A 128 11.07 -10.97 -7.24
CA ILE A 128 9.76 -11.33 -6.69
C ILE A 128 9.96 -12.23 -5.47
N ILE A 129 9.26 -11.93 -4.38
CA ILE A 129 9.03 -12.85 -3.28
C ILE A 129 7.56 -13.28 -3.28
N TYR A 130 7.31 -14.59 -3.20
CA TYR A 130 5.95 -15.10 -2.98
C TYR A 130 5.65 -15.10 -1.47
N ALA A 131 5.22 -13.96 -0.96
CA ALA A 131 5.05 -13.70 0.47
C ALA A 131 3.66 -14.12 0.98
N ASN A 132 3.28 -15.36 0.71
CA ASN A 132 2.07 -15.98 1.26
C ASN A 132 2.45 -17.33 1.91
N PRO A 133 2.34 -17.46 3.25
CA PRO A 133 2.70 -18.71 3.95
C PRO A 133 1.82 -19.90 3.61
N CYS A 134 0.62 -19.70 3.06
CA CYS A 134 -0.38 -20.74 2.79
C CYS A 134 -0.84 -20.69 1.33
N LYS A 135 -0.15 -21.43 0.46
CA LYS A 135 -0.40 -21.43 -1.00
C LYS A 135 -1.17 -22.67 -1.46
N ALA A 136 -2.02 -22.53 -2.46
CA ALA A 136 -2.60 -23.69 -3.16
C ALA A 136 -1.48 -24.48 -3.88
N SER A 137 -1.60 -25.81 -3.93
CA SER A 137 -0.60 -26.68 -4.58
C SER A 137 -0.37 -26.32 -6.06
N SER A 138 -1.44 -25.93 -6.77
CA SER A 138 -1.35 -25.48 -8.17
C SER A 138 -0.53 -24.18 -8.30
N PHE A 139 -0.63 -23.28 -7.31
CA PHE A 139 0.10 -22.02 -7.31
C PHE A 139 1.59 -22.25 -6.99
N VAL A 140 1.92 -23.19 -6.11
CA VAL A 140 3.32 -23.60 -5.88
C VAL A 140 3.94 -24.17 -7.15
N ARG A 141 3.22 -25.05 -7.90
CA ARG A 141 3.69 -25.56 -9.20
C ARG A 141 3.90 -24.45 -10.22
N ARG A 142 2.98 -23.48 -10.27
CA ARG A 142 3.11 -22.36 -11.20
C ARG A 142 4.30 -21.46 -10.85
N ALA A 143 4.49 -21.14 -9.57
CA ALA A 143 5.65 -20.39 -9.11
C ALA A 143 6.97 -21.09 -9.51
N ALA A 144 7.03 -22.42 -9.38
CA ALA A 144 8.16 -23.22 -9.85
C ALA A 144 8.40 -23.08 -11.35
N SER A 145 7.34 -23.17 -12.17
CA SER A 145 7.45 -23.03 -13.64
C SER A 145 7.85 -21.62 -14.09
N GLN A 146 7.58 -20.61 -13.28
CA GLN A 146 7.94 -19.22 -13.51
C GLN A 146 9.29 -18.82 -12.88
N ASN A 147 10.01 -19.76 -12.28
CA ASN A 147 11.29 -19.55 -11.60
C ASN A 147 11.22 -18.55 -10.42
N ILE A 148 10.08 -18.47 -9.74
CA ILE A 148 9.96 -17.71 -8.49
C ILE A 148 10.66 -18.51 -7.40
N SER A 149 11.88 -18.11 -7.06
CA SER A 149 12.75 -18.89 -6.19
C SER A 149 12.61 -18.56 -4.69
N LEU A 150 11.91 -17.50 -4.33
CA LEU A 150 11.84 -17.02 -2.96
C LEU A 150 10.39 -17.04 -2.45
N THR A 151 10.12 -17.75 -1.34
CA THR A 151 8.78 -17.83 -0.76
C THR A 151 8.79 -17.98 0.76
N THR A 152 7.72 -17.54 1.41
CA THR A 152 7.52 -17.65 2.86
C THR A 152 6.78 -18.92 3.25
N PHE A 153 7.02 -19.39 4.49
CA PHE A 153 6.27 -20.46 5.13
C PHE A 153 6.21 -20.24 6.65
N ASP A 154 5.22 -20.81 7.30
CA ASP A 154 5.05 -20.79 8.77
C ASP A 154 4.46 -22.07 9.35
N ASN A 155 4.30 -23.10 8.54
CA ASN A 155 3.72 -24.39 8.94
C ASN A 155 4.34 -25.58 8.19
N ILE A 156 4.16 -26.79 8.74
CA ILE A 156 4.77 -28.04 8.21
C ILE A 156 4.09 -28.47 6.89
N ASP A 157 2.80 -28.30 6.76
CA ASP A 157 2.08 -28.75 5.56
C ASP A 157 2.55 -27.98 4.32
N GLU A 158 2.93 -26.72 4.49
CA GLU A 158 3.54 -25.93 3.43
C GLU A 158 4.90 -26.50 3.00
N LEU A 159 5.73 -26.97 3.94
CA LEU A 159 7.01 -27.62 3.63
C LEU A 159 6.83 -28.89 2.79
N TYR A 160 5.83 -29.72 3.09
CA TYR A 160 5.52 -30.89 2.27
C TYR A 160 5.07 -30.54 0.86
N LYS A 161 4.24 -29.49 0.70
CA LYS A 161 3.85 -28.99 -0.61
C LYS A 161 5.04 -28.49 -1.41
N ILE A 162 5.91 -27.71 -0.77
CA ILE A 162 7.10 -27.17 -1.43
C ILE A 162 8.06 -28.28 -1.82
N LYS A 163 8.33 -29.27 -0.94
CA LYS A 163 9.16 -30.43 -1.28
C LYS A 163 8.63 -31.14 -2.51
N ARG A 164 7.31 -31.29 -2.61
CA ARG A 164 6.68 -32.01 -3.73
C ARG A 164 6.69 -31.23 -5.03
N PHE A 165 6.46 -29.92 -4.99
CA PHE A 165 6.14 -29.14 -6.20
C PHE A 165 7.18 -28.07 -6.57
N HIS A 166 8.02 -27.66 -5.60
CA HIS A 166 9.06 -26.64 -5.83
C HIS A 166 10.30 -26.87 -4.94
N PRO A 167 10.94 -28.05 -4.99
CA PRO A 167 11.98 -28.45 -4.04
C PRO A 167 13.26 -27.59 -4.07
N LYS A 168 13.46 -26.79 -5.13
CA LYS A 168 14.61 -25.89 -5.28
C LYS A 168 14.34 -24.45 -4.79
N CYS A 169 13.17 -24.23 -4.20
CA CYS A 169 12.79 -22.93 -3.70
C CYS A 169 13.62 -22.55 -2.46
N LYS A 170 13.99 -21.29 -2.35
CA LYS A 170 14.58 -20.70 -1.16
C LYS A 170 13.46 -20.26 -0.21
N LEU A 171 13.50 -20.77 1.01
CA LEU A 171 12.43 -20.60 1.97
C LEU A 171 12.78 -19.56 3.02
N VAL A 172 11.81 -18.75 3.37
CA VAL A 172 11.89 -17.74 4.43
C VAL A 172 10.86 -18.09 5.51
N VAL A 173 11.31 -18.40 6.73
CA VAL A 173 10.38 -18.69 7.82
C VAL A 173 9.75 -17.41 8.33
N ARG A 174 8.42 -17.30 8.24
CA ARG A 174 7.67 -16.17 8.80
C ARG A 174 7.41 -16.42 10.27
N ILE A 175 7.95 -15.56 11.12
CA ILE A 175 7.75 -15.61 12.57
C ILE A 175 6.61 -14.71 13.03
N LEU A 176 5.96 -15.10 14.13
CA LEU A 176 4.96 -14.29 14.80
C LEU A 176 5.63 -13.15 15.57
N THR A 177 5.11 -11.95 15.39
CA THR A 177 5.49 -10.73 16.10
C THR A 177 4.32 -10.16 16.88
N ASP A 178 4.57 -9.23 17.80
CA ASP A 178 3.51 -8.48 18.46
C ASP A 178 3.03 -7.36 17.53
N ASP A 179 1.85 -7.55 16.96
CA ASP A 179 1.15 -6.58 16.12
C ASP A 179 -0.09 -5.97 16.81
N SER A 180 -0.19 -6.08 18.13
CA SER A 180 -1.33 -5.62 18.92
C SER A 180 -1.61 -4.12 18.83
N LYS A 181 -0.62 -3.34 18.43
CA LYS A 181 -0.71 -1.88 18.25
C LYS A 181 -0.98 -1.45 16.82
N SER A 182 -1.13 -2.38 15.90
CA SER A 182 -1.41 -2.10 14.50
C SER A 182 -2.91 -2.06 14.23
N VAL A 183 -3.32 -1.25 13.25
CA VAL A 183 -4.72 -1.13 12.84
C VAL A 183 -5.25 -2.48 12.32
N CYS A 184 -4.48 -3.13 11.44
CA CYS A 184 -4.80 -4.46 10.93
C CYS A 184 -3.79 -5.47 11.45
N GLN A 185 -4.23 -6.32 12.38
CA GLN A 185 -3.42 -7.37 12.98
C GLN A 185 -3.38 -8.61 12.07
N LEU A 186 -2.19 -9.02 11.66
CA LEU A 186 -1.96 -10.17 10.78
C LEU A 186 -1.53 -11.42 11.54
N GLY A 187 -1.02 -11.28 12.77
CA GLY A 187 -0.57 -12.35 13.64
C GLY A 187 -1.66 -13.33 14.05
N ILE A 188 -2.92 -12.94 13.96
CA ILE A 188 -4.08 -13.84 14.17
C ILE A 188 -4.09 -14.97 13.13
N LYS A 189 -3.59 -14.72 11.92
CA LYS A 189 -3.66 -15.64 10.79
C LYS A 189 -2.31 -16.26 10.41
N PHE A 190 -1.22 -15.51 10.52
CA PHE A 190 0.08 -15.90 10.01
C PHE A 190 1.20 -15.66 11.03
N GLY A 191 2.27 -16.45 10.85
CA GLY A 191 3.49 -16.35 11.62
C GLY A 191 3.65 -17.48 12.62
N ALA A 192 4.78 -18.18 12.57
CA ALA A 192 5.13 -19.23 13.51
C ALA A 192 5.55 -18.62 14.85
N PRO A 193 4.97 -19.04 15.99
CA PRO A 193 5.53 -18.73 17.30
C PRO A 193 7.00 -19.16 17.38
N LEU A 194 7.85 -18.37 18.06
CA LEU A 194 9.28 -18.70 18.17
C LEU A 194 9.54 -20.11 18.74
N ALA A 195 8.66 -20.61 19.62
CA ALA A 195 8.75 -21.95 20.16
C ALA A 195 8.58 -23.06 19.11
N ASP A 196 7.89 -22.76 18.00
CA ASP A 196 7.65 -23.72 16.91
C ASP A 196 8.73 -23.67 15.82
N VAL A 197 9.53 -22.61 15.76
CA VAL A 197 10.57 -22.42 14.73
C VAL A 197 11.57 -23.59 14.70
N PRO A 198 12.11 -24.10 15.83
CA PRO A 198 13.02 -25.24 15.80
C PRO A 198 12.41 -26.48 15.13
N ARG A 199 11.13 -26.76 15.39
CA ARG A 199 10.40 -27.90 14.80
C ARG A 199 10.22 -27.72 13.29
N LEU A 200 9.93 -26.51 12.82
CA LEU A 200 9.83 -26.19 11.41
C LEU A 200 11.17 -26.34 10.70
N LEU A 201 12.25 -25.85 11.30
CA LEU A 201 13.61 -25.95 10.74
C LEU A 201 14.09 -27.39 10.69
N ALA A 202 13.85 -28.19 11.75
CA ALA A 202 14.17 -29.61 11.76
C ALA A 202 13.43 -30.35 10.64
N LYS A 203 12.13 -30.06 10.43
CA LYS A 203 11.35 -30.66 9.36
C LYS A 203 11.85 -30.23 7.97
N ALA A 204 12.16 -28.96 7.79
CA ALA A 204 12.74 -28.49 6.52
C ALA A 204 14.07 -29.19 6.21
N ARG A 205 14.90 -29.43 7.24
CA ARG A 205 16.17 -30.15 7.11
C ARG A 205 15.95 -31.62 6.74
N GLU A 206 15.01 -32.30 7.39
CA GLU A 206 14.60 -33.67 7.05
C GLU A 206 14.16 -33.78 5.60
N LEU A 207 13.44 -32.75 5.10
CA LEU A 207 12.97 -32.70 3.72
C LEU A 207 14.02 -32.15 2.74
N GLU A 208 15.25 -31.88 3.19
CA GLU A 208 16.33 -31.31 2.37
C GLU A 208 15.90 -30.02 1.62
N LEU A 209 15.20 -29.14 2.32
CA LEU A 209 14.77 -27.84 1.82
C LEU A 209 15.74 -26.74 2.23
N ASP A 210 15.94 -25.76 1.37
CA ASP A 210 16.86 -24.65 1.56
C ASP A 210 16.11 -23.49 2.27
N VAL A 211 16.31 -23.37 3.60
CA VAL A 211 15.82 -22.22 4.36
C VAL A 211 16.92 -21.17 4.45
N VAL A 212 16.68 -19.99 3.90
CA VAL A 212 17.70 -18.94 3.73
C VAL A 212 17.56 -17.79 4.74
N GLY A 213 16.43 -17.70 5.45
CA GLY A 213 16.24 -16.56 6.34
C GLY A 213 14.89 -16.52 7.04
N VAL A 214 14.62 -15.33 7.59
CA VAL A 214 13.46 -15.05 8.43
C VAL A 214 12.67 -13.88 7.84
N SER A 215 11.35 -13.94 7.96
CA SER A 215 10.47 -12.80 7.71
C SER A 215 9.55 -12.55 8.90
N PHE A 216 9.12 -11.29 9.03
CA PHE A 216 8.05 -10.91 9.94
C PHE A 216 7.18 -9.81 9.31
N HIS A 217 6.05 -9.54 9.93
CA HIS A 217 5.22 -8.39 9.60
C HIS A 217 4.57 -7.85 10.87
N VAL A 218 4.75 -6.56 11.16
CA VAL A 218 4.24 -5.92 12.37
C VAL A 218 2.77 -5.49 12.28
N GLY A 219 2.06 -5.90 11.23
CA GLY A 219 0.68 -5.48 10.93
C GLY A 219 0.64 -4.23 10.04
N SER A 220 -0.50 -4.00 9.38
CA SER A 220 -0.72 -2.78 8.58
C SER A 220 -1.21 -1.65 9.48
N GLY A 221 -0.75 -0.41 9.22
CA GLY A 221 -1.06 0.71 10.10
C GLY A 221 -0.31 0.63 11.43
N CYS A 222 0.99 0.36 11.38
CA CYS A 222 1.82 0.30 12.58
C CYS A 222 2.37 1.68 12.93
N PHE A 223 1.82 2.31 13.96
CA PHE A 223 2.26 3.63 14.44
C PHE A 223 3.31 3.57 15.56
N ASP A 224 3.65 2.36 16.06
CA ASP A 224 4.66 2.16 17.09
C ASP A 224 5.99 1.70 16.50
N PRO A 225 7.02 2.57 16.42
CA PRO A 225 8.33 2.18 15.91
C PRO A 225 9.00 1.05 16.72
N GLU A 226 8.71 0.90 18.00
CA GLU A 226 9.31 -0.13 18.86
C GLU A 226 8.81 -1.55 18.51
N ALA A 227 7.70 -1.68 17.80
CA ALA A 227 7.26 -2.98 17.27
C ALA A 227 8.30 -3.58 16.32
N TYR A 228 8.99 -2.76 15.52
CA TYR A 228 10.09 -3.22 14.66
C TYR A 228 11.32 -3.65 15.48
N ARG A 229 11.63 -2.98 16.59
CA ARG A 229 12.73 -3.39 17.47
C ARG A 229 12.46 -4.76 18.09
N ASP A 230 11.26 -5.00 18.63
CA ASP A 230 10.88 -6.31 19.17
C ASP A 230 10.93 -7.40 18.09
N ALA A 231 10.40 -7.11 16.89
CA ALA A 231 10.41 -8.04 15.76
C ALA A 231 11.85 -8.38 15.30
N LEU A 232 12.75 -7.41 15.26
CA LEU A 232 14.18 -7.64 14.95
C LEU A 232 14.88 -8.45 16.04
N CYS A 233 14.58 -8.21 17.31
CA CYS A 233 15.07 -9.05 18.43
C CYS A 233 14.60 -10.51 18.29
N ARG A 234 13.32 -10.74 17.96
CA ARG A 234 12.77 -12.08 17.68
C ARG A 234 13.43 -12.71 16.45
N SER A 235 13.67 -11.94 15.41
CA SER A 235 14.37 -12.40 14.20
C SER A 235 15.78 -12.88 14.53
N ARG A 236 16.52 -12.16 15.36
CA ARG A 236 17.87 -12.60 15.82
C ARG A 236 17.80 -13.97 16.49
N LYS A 237 16.82 -14.19 17.38
CA LYS A 237 16.63 -15.51 18.01
C LYS A 237 16.35 -16.61 16.99
N ALA A 238 15.52 -16.31 15.97
CA ALA A 238 15.24 -17.27 14.90
C ALA A 238 16.47 -17.56 14.03
N PHE A 239 17.34 -16.57 13.79
CA PHE A 239 18.65 -16.77 13.12
C PHE A 239 19.57 -17.71 13.95
N ASP A 240 19.60 -17.56 15.27
CA ASP A 240 20.38 -18.43 16.15
C ASP A 240 19.83 -19.87 16.11
N MET A 241 18.51 -20.05 16.14
CA MET A 241 17.86 -21.35 15.95
C MET A 241 18.19 -21.96 14.56
N GLY A 242 18.24 -21.13 13.51
CA GLY A 242 18.68 -21.56 12.17
C GLY A 242 20.08 -22.16 12.18
N ARG A 243 21.01 -21.51 12.85
CA ARG A 243 22.38 -21.96 13.00
C ARG A 243 22.48 -23.30 13.78
N GLU A 244 21.72 -23.44 14.84
CA GLU A 244 21.62 -24.68 15.63
C GLU A 244 21.11 -25.87 14.80
N HIS A 245 20.27 -25.60 13.75
CA HIS A 245 19.77 -26.59 12.83
C HIS A 245 20.61 -26.75 11.55
N GLY A 246 21.82 -26.14 11.51
CA GLY A 246 22.77 -26.26 10.41
C GLY A 246 22.43 -25.43 9.18
N TYR A 247 21.66 -24.37 9.33
CA TYR A 247 21.41 -23.37 8.30
C TYR A 247 22.33 -22.14 8.47
N THR A 248 22.68 -21.51 7.36
CA THR A 248 23.36 -20.21 7.35
C THR A 248 22.39 -19.22 6.71
N PHE A 249 21.70 -18.47 7.56
CA PHE A 249 20.75 -17.46 7.08
C PHE A 249 21.50 -16.21 6.60
N ASP A 250 21.18 -15.76 5.41
CA ASP A 250 21.72 -14.56 4.77
C ASP A 250 20.59 -13.60 4.29
N PHE A 251 19.35 -13.89 4.67
CA PHE A 251 18.16 -13.14 4.22
C PHE A 251 17.26 -12.75 5.39
N LEU A 252 16.88 -11.47 5.43
CA LEU A 252 15.94 -10.92 6.41
C LEU A 252 14.89 -10.08 5.69
N ASP A 253 13.63 -10.41 5.91
CA ASP A 253 12.49 -9.64 5.44
C ASP A 253 11.78 -9.00 6.63
N ILE A 254 11.81 -7.67 6.70
CA ILE A 254 11.21 -6.92 7.81
C ILE A 254 9.74 -6.54 7.57
N GLY A 255 9.12 -7.10 6.53
CA GLY A 255 7.70 -6.95 6.24
C GLY A 255 7.26 -5.54 5.88
N GLY A 256 5.98 -5.29 6.06
CA GLY A 256 5.34 -3.99 5.84
C GLY A 256 4.98 -3.28 7.14
N GLY A 257 3.93 -2.44 7.08
CA GLY A 257 3.45 -1.65 8.22
C GLY A 257 3.98 -0.21 8.23
N PHE A 258 4.79 0.16 7.26
CA PHE A 258 5.33 1.53 7.13
C PHE A 258 4.24 2.53 6.77
N GLU A 259 4.15 3.59 7.56
CA GLU A 259 3.23 4.70 7.37
C GLU A 259 3.98 5.96 6.93
N HIS A 260 3.28 6.85 6.22
CA HIS A 260 3.87 8.08 5.72
C HIS A 260 4.33 9.01 6.84
N ASP A 261 3.50 9.21 7.87
CA ASP A 261 3.68 10.29 8.83
C ASP A 261 4.76 10.02 9.89
N ASN A 262 5.06 8.74 10.15
CA ASN A 262 6.06 8.35 11.15
C ASN A 262 7.25 7.59 10.57
N PHE A 263 7.43 7.61 9.26
CA PHE A 263 8.44 6.83 8.56
C PHE A 263 9.86 7.05 9.07
N GLU A 264 10.27 8.30 9.29
CA GLU A 264 11.61 8.64 9.79
C GLU A 264 11.84 8.11 11.21
N ALA A 265 10.80 8.12 12.05
CA ALA A 265 10.88 7.54 13.39
C ALA A 265 11.06 6.02 13.32
N ILE A 266 10.29 5.34 12.47
CA ILE A 266 10.44 3.90 12.21
C ILE A 266 11.84 3.60 11.66
N ALA A 267 12.29 4.32 10.65
CA ALA A 267 13.58 4.12 10.02
C ALA A 267 14.74 4.28 11.01
N LYS A 268 14.65 5.26 11.91
CA LYS A 268 15.64 5.45 12.98
C LYS A 268 15.70 4.24 13.91
N VAL A 269 14.55 3.73 14.35
CA VAL A 269 14.48 2.55 15.23
C VAL A 269 14.99 1.30 14.51
N VAL A 270 14.58 1.08 13.25
CA VAL A 270 15.05 -0.04 12.43
C VAL A 270 16.57 -0.02 12.28
N ARG A 271 17.17 1.13 11.91
CA ARG A 271 18.64 1.25 11.80
C ARG A 271 19.34 0.91 13.11
N SER A 272 18.86 1.47 14.23
CA SER A 272 19.45 1.19 15.54
C SER A 272 19.31 -0.29 15.93
N ALA A 273 18.14 -0.88 15.74
CA ALA A 273 17.89 -2.26 16.07
C ALA A 273 18.70 -3.26 15.21
N LEU A 274 18.93 -2.93 13.93
CA LEU A 274 19.83 -3.73 13.08
C LEU A 274 21.25 -3.72 13.60
N LEU A 275 21.77 -2.59 14.06
CA LEU A 275 23.09 -2.51 14.68
C LEU A 275 23.16 -3.29 16.01
N ASP A 276 22.10 -3.26 16.80
CA ASP A 276 22.02 -3.96 18.09
C ASP A 276 21.95 -5.49 17.94
N TYR A 277 21.19 -5.97 16.99
CA TYR A 277 20.87 -7.42 16.87
C TYR A 277 21.62 -8.12 15.75
N PHE A 278 22.14 -7.42 14.76
CA PHE A 278 22.89 -7.95 13.61
C PHE A 278 24.24 -7.28 13.39
N PRO A 279 25.04 -7.03 14.48
CA PRO A 279 26.30 -6.28 14.38
C PRO A 279 27.39 -6.99 13.57
N ASP A 280 27.32 -8.33 13.49
CA ASP A 280 28.32 -9.16 12.83
C ASP A 280 28.08 -9.37 11.33
N HIS A 281 27.04 -8.74 10.79
CA HIS A 281 26.67 -8.86 9.39
C HIS A 281 27.08 -7.62 8.61
N GLU A 282 27.84 -7.82 7.52
CA GLU A 282 28.02 -6.78 6.53
C GLU A 282 26.75 -6.62 5.72
N PHE A 283 26.17 -5.43 5.74
CA PHE A 283 24.98 -5.13 4.95
C PHE A 283 25.36 -4.94 3.49
N ALA A 284 24.70 -5.65 2.59
CA ALA A 284 24.85 -5.41 1.16
C ALA A 284 24.44 -3.95 0.85
N PRO A 285 25.25 -3.19 0.10
CA PRO A 285 24.87 -1.86 -0.33
C PRO A 285 23.54 -1.90 -1.11
N GLY A 286 22.64 -0.97 -0.84
CA GLY A 286 21.37 -0.86 -1.55
C GLY A 286 21.58 -0.85 -3.06
N GLY A 287 20.97 -1.80 -3.77
CA GLY A 287 21.06 -1.93 -5.22
C GLY A 287 22.10 -2.92 -5.74
N SER A 288 22.94 -3.50 -4.90
CA SER A 288 23.84 -4.59 -5.32
C SER A 288 23.13 -5.93 -5.27
N LEU A 289 23.01 -6.61 -6.41
CA LEU A 289 22.52 -7.98 -6.54
C LEU A 289 23.57 -9.04 -6.17
N VAL A 290 24.75 -8.63 -5.73
CA VAL A 290 25.86 -9.53 -5.35
C VAL A 290 25.88 -9.61 -3.84
N PRO A 291 25.49 -10.73 -3.22
CA PRO A 291 25.47 -10.85 -1.76
C PRO A 291 26.86 -11.07 -1.21
N SER A 292 27.41 -10.02 -0.62
CA SER A 292 28.41 -10.13 0.43
C SER A 292 27.75 -9.65 1.72
N GLY A 293 27.21 -10.58 2.53
CA GLY A 293 26.57 -10.23 3.79
C GLY A 293 25.06 -10.47 3.85
N LEU A 294 24.40 -9.90 4.85
CA LEU A 294 22.94 -10.04 5.07
C LEU A 294 22.16 -9.20 4.05
N ARG A 295 21.34 -9.86 3.24
CA ARG A 295 20.37 -9.20 2.36
C ARG A 295 19.11 -8.88 3.16
N ILE A 296 18.75 -7.59 3.23
CA ILE A 296 17.54 -7.14 3.92
C ILE A 296 16.55 -6.59 2.90
N ILE A 297 15.30 -7.06 2.98
CA ILE A 297 14.17 -6.49 2.26
C ILE A 297 13.09 -6.02 3.23
N ALA A 298 12.17 -5.21 2.71
CA ALA A 298 10.93 -4.84 3.38
C ALA A 298 9.78 -4.92 2.37
N GLU A 299 8.53 -4.98 2.86
CA GLU A 299 7.32 -5.11 2.05
C GLU A 299 6.39 -3.87 2.15
N PRO A 300 6.89 -2.64 1.88
CA PRO A 300 6.05 -1.45 1.93
C PRO A 300 5.01 -1.45 0.82
N GLY A 301 3.75 -1.19 1.19
CA GLY A 301 2.66 -0.95 0.25
C GLY A 301 2.12 0.46 0.41
N ARG A 302 1.34 0.69 1.46
CA ARG A 302 0.69 1.98 1.81
C ARG A 302 1.65 3.17 1.75
N PHE A 303 2.86 3.02 2.25
CA PHE A 303 3.89 4.06 2.26
C PHE A 303 4.10 4.73 0.89
N PHE A 304 4.05 3.95 -0.21
CA PHE A 304 4.29 4.48 -1.55
C PHE A 304 3.08 5.17 -2.16
N VAL A 305 1.86 4.67 -1.90
CA VAL A 305 0.69 4.98 -2.73
C VAL A 305 -0.42 5.72 -2.01
N TYR A 306 -0.49 5.68 -0.69
CA TYR A 306 -1.60 6.21 0.10
C TYR A 306 -1.97 7.65 -0.30
N HIS A 307 -0.99 8.55 -0.30
CA HIS A 307 -1.19 9.96 -0.64
C HIS A 307 -1.17 10.27 -2.15
N ALA A 308 -0.87 9.26 -2.98
CA ALA A 308 -0.69 9.48 -4.40
C ALA A 308 -2.00 9.48 -5.21
N PHE A 309 -3.12 9.09 -4.60
CA PHE A 309 -4.39 8.95 -5.31
C PHE A 309 -5.49 9.78 -4.66
N SER A 310 -6.27 10.45 -5.52
CA SER A 310 -7.52 11.09 -5.16
C SER A 310 -8.65 10.47 -5.96
N LEU A 311 -9.79 10.21 -5.30
CA LEU A 311 -11.00 9.66 -5.92
C LEU A 311 -12.05 10.76 -6.04
N ALA A 312 -12.56 10.98 -7.25
CA ALA A 312 -13.69 11.86 -7.52
C ALA A 312 -14.97 11.02 -7.71
N THR A 313 -16.05 11.43 -7.05
CA THR A 313 -17.35 10.77 -7.12
C THR A 313 -18.46 11.76 -7.42
N ASN A 314 -19.45 11.35 -8.22
CA ASN A 314 -20.61 12.14 -8.56
C ASN A 314 -21.77 11.90 -7.57
N ILE A 315 -22.47 12.95 -7.17
CA ILE A 315 -23.71 12.85 -6.39
C ILE A 315 -24.85 12.49 -7.34
N ILE A 316 -25.30 11.24 -7.30
CA ILE A 316 -26.34 10.69 -8.20
C ILE A 316 -27.76 10.86 -7.64
N ALA A 317 -27.90 11.05 -6.34
CA ALA A 317 -29.20 11.25 -5.69
C ALA A 317 -29.02 12.03 -4.38
N ARG A 318 -30.10 12.69 -3.97
CA ARG A 318 -30.19 13.39 -2.69
C ARG A 318 -31.58 13.15 -2.06
N ARG A 319 -31.61 12.93 -0.77
CA ARG A 319 -32.83 12.91 0.02
C ARG A 319 -32.69 13.91 1.16
N VAL A 320 -33.59 14.87 1.26
CA VAL A 320 -33.62 15.88 2.31
C VAL A 320 -34.79 15.59 3.24
N SER A 321 -34.59 15.60 4.54
CA SER A 321 -35.64 15.47 5.54
C SER A 321 -36.45 16.77 5.61
N GLU A 322 -37.80 16.68 5.69
CA GLU A 322 -38.63 17.83 5.97
C GLU A 322 -38.31 18.36 7.38
N PRO A 323 -38.30 19.70 7.57
CA PRO A 323 -38.10 20.28 8.89
C PRO A 323 -39.13 19.73 9.88
N SER A 324 -38.71 19.11 10.95
CA SER A 324 -39.54 18.68 12.06
C SER A 324 -39.34 19.58 13.28
N GLN A 325 -40.27 19.59 14.23
CA GLN A 325 -40.16 20.37 15.46
C GLN A 325 -38.98 19.93 16.34
N ASP A 326 -38.37 18.77 16.05
CA ASP A 326 -37.19 18.21 16.74
C ASP A 326 -35.88 18.56 16.03
N ASP A 327 -35.84 19.56 15.17
CA ASP A 327 -34.75 19.90 14.25
C ASP A 327 -33.50 20.50 14.92
N GLU A 328 -33.50 20.66 16.25
CA GLU A 328 -32.35 21.13 17.01
C GLU A 328 -31.27 20.06 17.26
N ASP A 329 -31.56 18.77 16.97
CA ASP A 329 -30.58 17.68 17.14
C ASP A 329 -29.55 17.67 15.99
N SER A 330 -28.41 18.29 16.24
CA SER A 330 -27.25 18.33 15.32
C SER A 330 -26.59 16.96 15.11
N THR A 331 -27.02 15.94 15.85
CA THR A 331 -26.46 14.58 15.75
C THR A 331 -27.15 13.71 14.67
N ARG A 332 -28.25 14.18 14.08
CA ARG A 332 -28.98 13.48 13.04
C ARG A 332 -28.74 14.09 11.67
N PRO A 333 -28.49 13.26 10.62
CA PRO A 333 -28.41 13.74 9.25
C PRO A 333 -29.71 14.42 8.80
N LYS A 334 -29.61 15.65 8.30
CA LYS A 334 -30.72 16.40 7.68
C LYS A 334 -30.83 16.11 6.18
N ALA A 335 -29.75 15.60 5.59
CA ALA A 335 -29.72 15.15 4.21
C ALA A 335 -28.96 13.83 4.08
N MET A 336 -29.31 13.08 3.04
CA MET A 336 -28.59 11.90 2.60
C MET A 336 -28.14 12.14 1.16
N TYR A 337 -26.86 12.03 0.91
CA TYR A 337 -26.27 12.09 -0.42
C TYR A 337 -25.87 10.68 -0.85
N TYR A 338 -26.21 10.33 -2.08
CA TYR A 338 -25.85 9.05 -2.70
C TYR A 338 -24.86 9.35 -3.82
N GLN A 339 -23.75 8.65 -3.84
CA GLN A 339 -22.72 8.83 -4.85
C GLN A 339 -22.52 7.56 -5.66
N ASN A 340 -21.82 7.67 -6.80
CA ASN A 340 -21.67 6.58 -7.77
C ASN A 340 -20.54 5.60 -7.45
N ASP A 341 -19.93 5.67 -6.28
CA ASP A 341 -19.01 4.66 -5.73
C ASP A 341 -19.30 4.46 -4.23
N GLY A 342 -18.98 3.30 -3.69
CA GLY A 342 -19.35 2.94 -2.33
C GLY A 342 -18.45 1.86 -1.71
N THR A 343 -18.96 1.26 -0.62
CA THR A 343 -18.25 0.23 0.14
C THR A 343 -18.04 -1.07 -0.64
N TYR A 344 -18.79 -1.30 -1.70
CA TYR A 344 -18.60 -2.41 -2.64
C TYR A 344 -17.61 -2.08 -3.77
N GLY A 345 -17.14 -0.85 -3.85
CA GLY A 345 -16.12 -0.35 -4.75
C GLY A 345 -14.88 0.16 -3.97
N ALA A 346 -14.42 1.36 -4.31
CA ALA A 346 -13.20 1.93 -3.72
C ALA A 346 -13.28 2.16 -2.20
N PHE A 347 -14.48 2.38 -1.68
CA PHE A 347 -14.69 2.59 -0.23
C PHE A 347 -14.72 1.28 0.59
N ASN A 348 -14.42 0.11 -0.02
CA ASN A 348 -14.16 -1.14 0.71
C ASN A 348 -13.07 -0.95 1.79
N CYS A 349 -12.18 0.01 1.60
CA CYS A 349 -11.13 0.38 2.54
C CYS A 349 -11.66 0.81 3.93
N ILE A 350 -12.88 1.29 4.02
CA ILE A 350 -13.53 1.60 5.30
C ILE A 350 -13.76 0.33 6.12
N LEU A 351 -14.25 -0.74 5.46
CA LEU A 351 -14.61 -2.00 6.09
C LEU A 351 -13.39 -2.89 6.37
N PHE A 352 -12.49 -3.00 5.40
CA PHE A 352 -11.40 -3.97 5.43
C PHE A 352 -10.06 -3.41 5.87
N ASP A 353 -9.87 -2.08 5.79
CA ASP A 353 -8.64 -1.39 6.12
C ASP A 353 -8.83 -0.31 7.20
N HIS A 354 -10.06 -0.13 7.71
CA HIS A 354 -10.44 0.83 8.74
C HIS A 354 -10.04 2.28 8.40
N GLN A 355 -10.01 2.60 7.11
CA GLN A 355 -9.64 3.92 6.63
C GLN A 355 -10.71 4.95 6.99
N ASN A 356 -10.28 6.12 7.48
CA ASN A 356 -11.16 7.26 7.71
C ASN A 356 -11.12 8.18 6.49
N VAL A 357 -12.20 8.21 5.74
CA VAL A 357 -12.34 9.02 4.53
C VAL A 357 -13.01 10.35 4.84
N GLN A 358 -12.58 11.43 4.18
CA GLN A 358 -13.14 12.76 4.36
C GLN A 358 -13.48 13.38 3.00
N PRO A 359 -14.77 13.64 2.71
CA PRO A 359 -15.16 14.29 1.47
C PRO A 359 -14.79 15.78 1.48
N LYS A 360 -14.30 16.25 0.36
CA LYS A 360 -14.20 17.67 0.02
C LYS A 360 -15.09 17.93 -1.20
N VAL A 361 -15.60 19.13 -1.32
CA VAL A 361 -16.39 19.48 -2.50
C VAL A 361 -15.44 19.74 -3.68
N LEU A 362 -15.62 18.98 -4.76
CA LEU A 362 -14.87 19.13 -5.98
C LEU A 362 -15.51 20.16 -6.91
N SER A 363 -16.83 20.00 -7.15
CA SER A 363 -17.63 20.98 -7.86
C SER A 363 -18.97 21.20 -7.16
N MET A 364 -19.53 22.40 -7.34
CA MET A 364 -20.83 22.79 -6.81
C MET A 364 -21.54 23.67 -7.84
N GLN A 365 -22.81 23.37 -8.14
CA GLN A 365 -23.56 24.03 -9.19
C GLN A 365 -22.81 24.04 -10.54
N ARG A 366 -22.14 22.91 -10.85
CA ARG A 366 -21.31 22.71 -12.06
C ARG A 366 -20.08 23.61 -12.16
N GLN A 367 -19.66 24.22 -11.05
CA GLN A 367 -18.44 25.03 -11.00
C GLN A 367 -17.39 24.29 -10.16
N TYR A 368 -16.17 24.21 -10.67
CA TYR A 368 -15.03 23.68 -9.92
C TYR A 368 -14.71 24.58 -8.74
N VAL A 369 -14.69 24.03 -7.53
CA VAL A 369 -14.49 24.78 -6.29
C VAL A 369 -13.37 24.22 -5.42
N TYR A 370 -12.79 23.08 -5.82
CA TYR A 370 -11.71 22.44 -5.07
C TYR A 370 -10.49 23.37 -4.97
N GLN A 371 -9.93 23.51 -3.77
CA GLN A 371 -8.88 24.47 -3.40
C GLN A 371 -9.29 25.96 -3.35
N ALA A 372 -10.32 26.41 -4.07
CA ALA A 372 -10.78 27.80 -3.95
C ALA A 372 -11.24 28.15 -2.55
N HIS A 373 -11.85 27.20 -1.85
CA HIS A 373 -12.36 27.38 -0.48
C HIS A 373 -11.31 27.24 0.61
N GLN A 374 -10.13 26.69 0.33
CA GLN A 374 -9.04 26.61 1.32
C GLN A 374 -8.37 27.97 1.56
N HIS A 375 -8.54 28.94 0.66
CA HIS A 375 -7.82 30.22 0.66
C HIS A 375 -8.72 31.47 0.71
N ALA A 376 -10.04 31.31 0.75
CA ALA A 376 -10.96 32.45 0.86
C ALA A 376 -11.31 32.71 2.35
N PRO A 377 -10.64 33.68 3.02
CA PRO A 377 -11.01 34.06 4.37
C PRO A 377 -12.39 34.75 4.33
N GLY A 378 -13.39 34.14 4.95
CA GLY A 378 -14.69 34.78 5.23
C GLY A 378 -15.92 34.24 4.53
N VAL A 379 -15.84 33.22 3.69
CA VAL A 379 -17.03 32.51 3.21
C VAL A 379 -17.42 31.47 4.26
N GLN A 380 -18.28 31.84 5.19
CA GLN A 380 -18.93 30.91 6.09
C GLN A 380 -19.88 30.06 5.24
N GLN A 381 -19.48 28.85 4.87
CA GLN A 381 -20.36 27.90 4.18
C GLN A 381 -21.49 27.51 5.14
N ASP A 382 -22.73 27.58 4.66
CA ASP A 382 -23.87 27.00 5.37
C ASP A 382 -23.78 25.47 5.29
N LEU A 383 -23.05 24.88 6.23
CA LEU A 383 -22.88 23.44 6.36
C LEU A 383 -24.01 22.85 7.18
N TRP A 384 -24.50 21.71 6.76
CA TRP A 384 -25.48 20.95 7.53
C TRP A 384 -25.05 19.50 7.77
N PRO A 385 -25.56 18.88 8.86
CA PRO A 385 -25.29 17.46 9.12
C PRO A 385 -25.96 16.61 8.05
N CYS A 386 -25.16 15.71 7.43
CA CYS A 386 -25.63 14.82 6.37
C CYS A 386 -24.93 13.47 6.47
N SER A 387 -25.47 12.48 5.75
CA SER A 387 -24.83 11.18 5.56
C SER A 387 -24.48 10.97 4.08
N VAL A 388 -23.44 10.16 3.81
CA VAL A 388 -22.98 9.83 2.46
C VAL A 388 -23.06 8.33 2.25
N TRP A 389 -23.64 7.94 1.13
CA TRP A 389 -23.98 6.56 0.79
C TRP A 389 -23.45 6.20 -0.60
N GLY A 390 -23.11 4.92 -0.80
CA GLY A 390 -22.81 4.37 -2.12
C GLY A 390 -24.08 4.08 -2.94
N PRO A 391 -23.89 3.57 -4.17
CA PRO A 391 -24.99 3.43 -5.15
C PRO A 391 -25.81 2.15 -4.98
N THR A 392 -25.40 1.20 -4.14
CA THR A 392 -26.08 -0.08 -4.02
C THR A 392 -27.35 0.00 -3.16
N CYS A 393 -28.22 -1.00 -3.27
CA CYS A 393 -29.45 -1.08 -2.47
C CYS A 393 -29.20 -1.62 -1.04
N ASP A 394 -27.96 -1.92 -0.68
CA ASP A 394 -27.61 -2.45 0.64
C ASP A 394 -27.44 -1.33 1.66
N SER A 395 -28.04 -1.47 2.82
CA SER A 395 -27.91 -0.55 3.95
C SER A 395 -26.50 -0.51 4.57
N MET A 396 -25.63 -1.48 4.25
CA MET A 396 -24.22 -1.47 4.63
C MET A 396 -23.37 -0.55 3.74
N ASP A 397 -23.92 -0.08 2.62
CA ASP A 397 -23.23 0.82 1.70
C ASP A 397 -23.22 2.27 2.20
N CYS A 398 -22.93 2.43 3.49
CA CYS A 398 -22.82 3.71 4.17
C CYS A 398 -21.35 4.12 4.27
N ILE A 399 -20.96 5.18 3.57
CA ILE A 399 -19.59 5.70 3.59
C ILE A 399 -19.35 6.53 4.84
N LEU A 400 -20.27 7.46 5.11
CA LEU A 400 -20.25 8.31 6.31
C LEU A 400 -21.65 8.43 6.90
N PRO A 401 -21.87 7.88 8.09
CA PRO A 401 -23.18 7.99 8.76
C PRO A 401 -23.50 9.42 9.19
N LEU A 402 -22.47 10.23 9.44
CA LEU A 402 -22.60 11.65 9.78
C LEU A 402 -21.36 12.41 9.33
N THR A 403 -21.57 13.46 8.57
CA THR A 403 -20.57 14.45 8.17
C THR A 403 -21.25 15.81 7.98
N HIS A 404 -20.47 16.85 7.61
CA HIS A 404 -21.01 18.18 7.35
C HIS A 404 -20.58 18.62 5.94
N LEU A 405 -21.55 18.87 5.08
CA LEU A 405 -21.35 19.33 3.71
C LEU A 405 -22.21 20.57 3.44
N PRO A 406 -21.89 21.39 2.41
CA PRO A 406 -22.68 22.55 2.03
C PRO A 406 -24.15 22.15 1.72
N ARG A 407 -25.09 22.93 2.27
CA ARG A 407 -26.52 22.74 2.00
C ARG A 407 -26.88 22.90 0.52
N THR A 408 -26.07 23.62 -0.22
CA THR A 408 -26.29 23.93 -1.63
C THR A 408 -25.86 22.83 -2.60
N LEU A 409 -25.26 21.74 -2.08
CA LEU A 409 -24.91 20.57 -2.90
C LEU A 409 -26.15 19.92 -3.52
N ASP A 410 -26.08 19.56 -4.77
CA ASP A 410 -27.18 18.99 -5.55
C ASP A 410 -26.73 17.76 -6.36
N VAL A 411 -27.69 17.10 -6.99
CA VAL A 411 -27.43 16.00 -7.94
C VAL A 411 -26.61 16.54 -9.12
N GLY A 412 -25.58 15.79 -9.50
CA GLY A 412 -24.63 16.18 -10.54
C GLY A 412 -23.41 16.96 -10.01
N ASP A 413 -23.39 17.35 -8.74
CA ASP A 413 -22.19 17.89 -8.09
C ASP A 413 -21.21 16.77 -7.73
N TRP A 414 -19.95 17.13 -7.54
CA TRP A 414 -18.86 16.17 -7.32
C TRP A 414 -18.19 16.36 -5.96
N LEU A 415 -17.87 15.24 -5.35
CA LEU A 415 -17.01 15.16 -4.18
C LEU A 415 -15.64 14.60 -4.55
N VAL A 416 -14.61 14.94 -3.79
CA VAL A 416 -13.28 14.36 -3.90
C VAL A 416 -12.80 13.86 -2.55
N TYR A 417 -12.16 12.70 -2.59
CA TYR A 417 -11.53 12.05 -1.44
C TYR A 417 -10.04 11.93 -1.71
N GLU A 418 -9.24 12.56 -0.87
CA GLU A 418 -7.78 12.43 -0.92
C GLU A 418 -7.33 11.15 -0.22
N ASN A 419 -6.06 10.77 -0.41
CA ASN A 419 -5.45 9.62 0.27
C ASN A 419 -6.12 8.26 -0.04
N MET A 420 -6.58 8.09 -1.26
CA MET A 420 -7.30 6.91 -1.72
C MET A 420 -6.40 5.93 -2.50
N GLY A 421 -5.09 5.90 -2.21
CA GLY A 421 -4.16 5.05 -2.96
C GLY A 421 -3.92 3.66 -2.39
N ALA A 422 -4.30 3.40 -1.13
CA ALA A 422 -4.03 2.12 -0.49
C ALA A 422 -5.32 1.32 -0.26
N TYR A 423 -5.34 0.07 -0.74
CA TYR A 423 -6.44 -0.90 -0.54
C TYR A 423 -7.81 -0.44 -1.04
N THR A 424 -7.85 0.40 -2.04
CA THR A 424 -9.06 0.91 -2.69
C THR A 424 -9.35 0.18 -4.01
N LEU A 425 -8.33 -0.10 -4.81
CA LEU A 425 -8.44 -0.73 -6.13
C LEU A 425 -8.29 -2.26 -6.10
N CYS A 426 -7.79 -2.83 -5.03
CA CYS A 426 -7.42 -4.25 -4.96
C CYS A 426 -8.58 -5.20 -4.68
N ALA A 427 -9.75 -4.69 -4.31
CA ALA A 427 -10.93 -5.49 -3.99
C ALA A 427 -12.03 -5.42 -5.08
N VAL A 428 -11.75 -4.74 -6.17
CA VAL A 428 -12.68 -4.55 -7.30
C VAL A 428 -12.43 -5.59 -8.38
#